data_7cabba9426e8a1acca417b0a39fd6437
#
_entry.id   7cabba9426e8a1acca417b0a39fd6437
#
_cell.length_a   1.000
_cell.length_b   1.000
_cell.length_c   1.000
_cell.angle_alpha   90.00
_cell.angle_beta   90.00
_cell.angle_gamma   90.00
#
_symmetry.space_group_name_H-M   'P 1'
#
loop_
_entity.id
_entity.type
_entity.pdbx_description
1 polymer ?
#
loop_
_entity_poly.entity_id
_entity_poly.type
_entity_poly.pdbx_seq_one_letter_code
_entity_poly.pdbx_strand_id
1 'polypeptide(L)'
;MLGYTDAGYLSDPHNTRSQTSFVFLHGGTAISWKSSKQTLIATSTNHSEIIALYEASRECVWLRRMINHIQHSCDIGSIMKLTITNEDNSACIAQMNAGYIKSNITKHIAPKLFYPHELQKNGEIEILQTKSCDNLADLFTKSLPTSLFQKYVFRIGMRRLKDLQVSGE
;
A
#
# COMPACT_ATOMS: atom_id res chain seq x y z
N MET A 1 -4.87 3.00 11.27
CA MET A 1 -4.02 2.17 10.40
C MET A 1 -3.49 3.05 9.26
N LEU A 2 -2.24 2.83 8.84
CA LEU A 2 -1.57 3.61 7.81
C LEU A 2 -1.00 2.64 6.77
N GLY A 3 -1.37 2.81 5.50
CA GLY A 3 -0.89 2.01 4.38
C GLY A 3 0.04 2.80 3.46
N TYR A 4 0.92 2.08 2.79
CA TYR A 4 1.74 2.58 1.68
C TYR A 4 1.65 1.59 0.54
N THR A 5 1.60 2.07 -0.70
CA THR A 5 1.57 1.25 -1.91
C THR A 5 2.56 1.76 -2.94
N ASP A 6 3.11 0.86 -3.74
CA ASP A 6 4.05 1.15 -4.82
C ASP A 6 4.02 0.05 -5.88
N ALA A 7 4.34 0.39 -7.11
CA ALA A 7 4.51 -0.56 -8.18
C ALA A 7 5.87 -0.43 -8.90
N GLY A 8 6.62 -1.50 -8.95
CA GLY A 8 7.78 -1.63 -9.83
C GLY A 8 7.32 -1.90 -11.25
N TYR A 9 7.13 -0.85 -12.08
CA TYR A 9 6.71 -1.01 -13.48
C TYR A 9 7.76 -1.77 -14.29
N LEU A 10 7.33 -2.84 -14.99
CA LEU A 10 8.17 -3.71 -15.81
C LEU A 10 9.44 -4.22 -15.09
N SER A 11 9.36 -4.44 -13.78
CA SER A 11 10.49 -4.89 -12.96
C SER A 11 10.96 -6.31 -13.30
N ASP A 12 10.14 -7.13 -13.98
CA ASP A 12 10.55 -8.41 -14.54
C ASP A 12 10.82 -8.26 -16.05
N PRO A 13 12.09 -8.13 -16.48
CA PRO A 13 12.42 -7.91 -17.89
C PRO A 13 12.13 -9.10 -18.80
N HIS A 14 11.98 -10.30 -18.23
CA HIS A 14 11.73 -11.52 -19.02
C HIS A 14 10.25 -11.72 -19.36
N ASN A 15 9.36 -11.29 -18.47
CA ASN A 15 7.93 -11.51 -18.62
C ASN A 15 7.12 -10.21 -18.75
N THR A 16 7.80 -9.06 -18.87
CA THR A 16 7.17 -7.72 -18.97
C THR A 16 6.12 -7.46 -17.86
N ARG A 17 6.32 -8.05 -16.69
CA ARG A 17 5.41 -7.90 -15.56
C ARG A 17 5.92 -6.89 -14.56
N SER A 18 5.00 -6.12 -14.04
CA SER A 18 5.25 -5.20 -12.93
C SER A 18 5.15 -5.93 -11.59
N GLN A 19 5.68 -5.32 -10.57
CA GLN A 19 5.61 -5.80 -9.19
C GLN A 19 4.70 -4.91 -8.38
N THR A 20 3.84 -5.50 -7.59
CA THR A 20 3.03 -4.81 -6.58
C THR A 20 3.70 -4.92 -5.24
N SER A 21 3.74 -3.83 -4.50
CA SER A 21 4.05 -3.85 -3.08
C SER A 21 3.08 -3.01 -2.27
N PHE A 22 2.93 -3.40 -1.01
CA PHE A 22 2.29 -2.58 0.01
C PHE A 22 2.83 -2.93 1.40
N VAL A 23 2.67 -2.01 2.33
CA VAL A 23 2.89 -2.24 3.75
C VAL A 23 1.83 -1.49 4.55
N PHE A 24 1.25 -2.17 5.55
CA PHE A 24 0.32 -1.57 6.50
C PHE A 24 0.93 -1.52 7.89
N LEU A 25 0.84 -0.34 8.51
CA LEU A 25 1.31 -0.08 9.87
C LEU A 25 0.12 0.12 10.81
N HIS A 26 0.22 -0.43 12.01
CA HIS A 26 -0.67 -0.12 13.12
C HIS A 26 0.17 0.15 14.37
N GLY A 27 -0.10 1.28 15.05
CA GLY A 27 0.74 1.70 16.18
C GLY A 27 2.22 1.92 15.82
N GLY A 28 2.54 2.30 14.57
CA GLY A 28 3.92 2.51 14.10
C GLY A 28 4.68 1.23 13.73
N THR A 29 4.03 0.06 13.75
CA THR A 29 4.65 -1.23 13.43
C THR A 29 3.98 -1.89 12.26
N ALA A 30 4.76 -2.51 11.36
CA ALA A 30 4.24 -3.25 10.22
C ALA A 30 3.46 -4.48 10.70
N ILE A 31 2.21 -4.59 10.23
CA ILE A 31 1.30 -5.71 10.53
C ILE A 31 0.99 -6.56 9.31
N SER A 32 1.11 -5.99 8.12
CA SER A 32 0.99 -6.72 6.84
C SER A 32 1.85 -6.07 5.77
N TRP A 33 2.41 -6.88 4.89
CA TRP A 33 3.18 -6.42 3.72
C TRP A 33 3.13 -7.44 2.60
N LYS A 34 3.36 -6.98 1.39
CA LYS A 34 3.41 -7.82 0.20
C LYS A 34 4.45 -7.32 -0.78
N SER A 35 5.07 -8.26 -1.48
CA SER A 35 5.88 -8.03 -2.67
C SER A 35 5.59 -9.18 -3.64
N SER A 36 4.90 -8.89 -4.73
CA SER A 36 4.47 -9.94 -5.67
C SER A 36 4.37 -9.44 -7.10
N LYS A 37 4.65 -10.34 -8.06
CA LYS A 37 4.43 -10.05 -9.49
C LYS A 37 2.95 -9.85 -9.78
N GLN A 38 2.63 -8.84 -10.58
CA GLN A 38 1.28 -8.62 -11.05
C GLN A 38 0.84 -9.73 -12.02
N THR A 39 -0.39 -10.17 -11.89
CA THR A 39 -0.97 -11.18 -12.78
C THR A 39 -1.40 -10.58 -14.11
N LEU A 40 -1.79 -9.28 -14.12
CA LEU A 40 -2.10 -8.52 -15.33
C LEU A 40 -0.86 -7.77 -15.80
N ILE A 41 -0.75 -7.60 -17.12
CA ILE A 41 0.29 -6.78 -17.73
C ILE A 41 -0.19 -5.33 -17.68
N ALA A 42 0.54 -4.49 -16.95
CA ALA A 42 0.31 -3.05 -16.94
C ALA A 42 0.86 -2.44 -18.24
N THR A 43 0.08 -1.59 -18.88
CA THR A 43 0.48 -0.93 -20.14
C THR A 43 1.13 0.44 -19.92
N SER A 44 1.22 0.87 -18.67
CA SER A 44 1.89 2.10 -18.23
C SER A 44 2.23 2.04 -16.75
N THR A 45 3.09 2.92 -16.28
CA THR A 45 3.40 3.10 -14.85
C THR A 45 2.12 3.35 -14.04
N ASN A 46 1.27 4.26 -14.51
CA ASN A 46 -0.01 4.55 -13.86
C ASN A 46 -0.90 3.30 -13.72
N HIS A 47 -0.93 2.43 -14.73
CA HIS A 47 -1.72 1.19 -14.65
C HIS A 47 -1.15 0.21 -13.62
N SER A 48 0.18 0.12 -13.48
CA SER A 48 0.79 -0.72 -12.45
C SER A 48 0.47 -0.21 -11.06
N GLU A 49 0.44 1.11 -10.85
CA GLU A 49 0.06 1.72 -9.56
C GLU A 49 -1.42 1.46 -9.22
N ILE A 50 -2.32 1.59 -10.19
CA ILE A 50 -3.74 1.25 -9.99
C ILE A 50 -3.91 -0.21 -9.56
N ILE A 51 -3.15 -1.13 -10.16
CA ILE A 51 -3.17 -2.55 -9.79
C ILE A 51 -2.63 -2.74 -8.36
N ALA A 52 -1.55 -2.05 -8.00
CA ALA A 52 -0.96 -2.12 -6.67
C ALA A 52 -1.93 -1.56 -5.61
N LEU A 53 -2.51 -0.40 -5.86
CA LEU A 53 -3.48 0.23 -4.97
C LEU A 53 -4.74 -0.63 -4.79
N TYR A 54 -5.22 -1.32 -5.84
CA TYR A 54 -6.31 -2.27 -5.73
C TYR A 54 -5.98 -3.44 -4.79
N GLU A 55 -4.80 -4.05 -4.94
CA GLU A 55 -4.37 -5.15 -4.08
C GLU A 55 -4.21 -4.68 -2.62
N ALA A 56 -3.62 -3.50 -2.40
CA ALA A 56 -3.52 -2.88 -1.09
C ALA A 56 -4.90 -2.58 -0.48
N SER A 57 -5.85 -2.09 -1.27
CA SER A 57 -7.22 -1.80 -0.80
C SER A 57 -7.95 -3.05 -0.33
N ARG A 58 -7.75 -4.18 -1.00
CA ARG A 58 -8.34 -5.48 -0.57
C ARG A 58 -7.77 -5.91 0.77
N GLU A 59 -6.45 -5.82 0.93
CA GLU A 59 -5.77 -6.13 2.20
C GLU A 59 -6.25 -5.19 3.31
N CYS A 60 -6.37 -3.89 3.01
CA CYS A 60 -6.86 -2.89 3.94
C CYS A 60 -8.24 -3.24 4.51
N VAL A 61 -9.18 -3.64 3.65
CA VAL A 61 -10.54 -4.03 4.08
C VAL A 61 -10.50 -5.26 4.97
N TRP A 62 -9.67 -6.25 4.63
CA TRP A 62 -9.50 -7.45 5.44
C TRP A 62 -8.90 -7.13 6.82
N LEU A 63 -7.81 -6.35 6.87
CA LEU A 63 -7.16 -5.94 8.12
C LEU A 63 -8.12 -5.16 9.02
N ARG A 64 -8.88 -4.23 8.46
CA ARG A 64 -9.87 -3.45 9.23
C ARG A 64 -10.93 -4.36 9.86
N ARG A 65 -11.46 -5.30 9.10
CA ARG A 65 -12.46 -6.27 9.62
C ARG A 65 -11.85 -7.11 10.74
N MET A 66 -10.63 -7.59 10.56
CA MET A 66 -9.93 -8.38 11.57
C MET A 66 -9.65 -7.57 12.84
N ILE A 67 -9.10 -6.37 12.70
CA ILE A 67 -8.80 -5.50 13.84
C ILE A 67 -10.09 -5.12 14.60
N ASN A 68 -11.13 -4.72 13.87
CA ASN A 68 -12.41 -4.37 14.49
C ASN A 68 -13.06 -5.59 15.21
N HIS A 69 -12.90 -6.79 14.64
CA HIS A 69 -13.38 -8.01 15.31
C HIS A 69 -12.62 -8.28 16.61
N ILE A 70 -11.28 -8.16 16.61
CA ILE A 70 -10.46 -8.32 17.81
C ILE A 70 -10.83 -7.27 18.86
N GLN A 71 -10.95 -6.00 18.48
CA GLN A 71 -11.30 -4.91 19.38
C GLN A 71 -12.66 -5.14 20.03
N HIS A 72 -13.65 -5.54 19.23
CA HIS A 72 -14.98 -5.86 19.74
C HIS A 72 -14.98 -7.07 20.69
N SER A 73 -14.25 -8.14 20.32
CA SER A 73 -14.21 -9.37 21.13
C SER A 73 -13.45 -9.21 22.45
N CYS A 74 -12.51 -8.26 22.50
CA CYS A 74 -11.69 -7.99 23.69
C CYS A 74 -12.18 -6.78 24.49
N ASP A 75 -13.26 -6.11 24.08
CA ASP A 75 -13.76 -4.85 24.65
C ASP A 75 -12.66 -3.75 24.72
N ILE A 76 -11.82 -3.69 23.68
CA ILE A 76 -10.69 -2.79 23.58
C ILE A 76 -10.94 -1.71 22.52
N GLY A 77 -11.05 -0.46 22.96
CA GLY A 77 -10.94 0.70 22.07
C GLY A 77 -12.12 0.94 21.13
N SER A 78 -11.90 1.86 20.17
CA SER A 78 -12.92 2.30 19.20
C SER A 78 -12.78 1.59 17.86
N ILE A 79 -13.90 1.36 17.19
CA ILE A 79 -13.95 0.80 15.82
C ILE A 79 -13.17 1.67 14.84
N MET A 80 -12.25 1.07 14.11
CA MET A 80 -11.48 1.74 13.05
C MET A 80 -12.40 2.02 11.86
N LYS A 81 -12.67 3.29 11.60
CA LYS A 81 -13.55 3.72 10.50
C LYS A 81 -12.81 4.01 9.20
N LEU A 82 -11.65 4.65 9.28
CA LEU A 82 -10.89 5.14 8.14
C LEU A 82 -9.46 4.59 8.16
N THR A 83 -8.93 4.26 6.98
CA THR A 83 -7.51 3.94 6.79
C THR A 83 -6.92 4.87 5.76
N ILE A 84 -5.80 5.51 6.10
CA ILE A 84 -5.01 6.31 5.16
C ILE A 84 -4.11 5.36 4.37
N THR A 85 -4.13 5.49 3.04
CA THR A 85 -3.24 4.78 2.11
C THR A 85 -2.43 5.80 1.33
N ASN A 86 -1.12 5.76 1.46
CA ASN A 86 -0.20 6.67 0.80
C ASN A 86 0.22 6.10 -0.57
N GLU A 87 0.16 6.97 -1.58
CA GLU A 87 0.53 6.71 -2.97
C GLU A 87 1.42 7.86 -3.47
N ASP A 88 2.48 7.60 -4.22
CA ASP A 88 3.36 8.66 -4.71
C ASP A 88 3.10 9.05 -6.18
N ASN A 89 2.34 8.25 -6.92
CA ASN A 89 1.97 8.54 -8.29
C ASN A 89 0.74 9.48 -8.38
N SER A 90 0.99 10.75 -8.67
CA SER A 90 -0.06 11.76 -8.78
C SER A 90 -1.10 11.46 -9.88
N ALA A 91 -0.69 10.80 -10.97
CA ALA A 91 -1.62 10.42 -12.06
C ALA A 91 -2.57 9.31 -11.59
N CYS A 92 -2.09 8.36 -10.78
CA CYS A 92 -2.91 7.33 -10.16
C CYS A 92 -3.95 7.97 -9.23
N ILE A 93 -3.53 8.87 -8.35
CA ILE A 93 -4.41 9.58 -7.41
C ILE A 93 -5.47 10.40 -8.16
N ALA A 94 -5.06 11.16 -9.19
CA ALA A 94 -6.00 11.95 -10.00
C ALA A 94 -7.04 11.08 -10.68
N GLN A 95 -6.64 9.91 -11.19
CA GLN A 95 -7.56 8.98 -11.84
C GLN A 95 -8.49 8.28 -10.84
N MET A 96 -7.98 7.94 -9.64
CA MET A 96 -8.80 7.43 -8.53
C MET A 96 -9.87 8.44 -8.11
N ASN A 97 -9.50 9.71 -7.94
CA ASN A 97 -10.45 10.77 -7.58
C ASN A 97 -11.49 11.02 -8.67
N ALA A 98 -11.10 10.93 -9.95
CA ALA A 98 -12.01 11.07 -11.07
C ALA A 98 -13.03 9.93 -11.18
N GLY A 99 -12.69 8.72 -10.75
CA GLY A 99 -13.58 7.56 -10.72
C GLY A 99 -13.99 7.04 -12.11
N TYR A 100 -13.26 7.38 -13.18
CA TYR A 100 -13.56 6.90 -14.52
C TYR A 100 -12.31 6.65 -15.36
N ILE A 101 -12.46 5.82 -16.40
CA ILE A 101 -11.43 5.49 -17.37
C ILE A 101 -11.71 6.20 -18.69
N LYS A 102 -10.80 7.06 -19.11
CA LYS A 102 -10.96 7.85 -20.35
C LYS A 102 -10.76 7.02 -21.64
N SER A 103 -10.15 5.83 -21.56
CA SER A 103 -9.74 5.06 -22.73
C SER A 103 -10.35 3.64 -22.74
N ASN A 104 -10.80 3.21 -23.92
CA ASN A 104 -11.25 1.84 -24.13
C ASN A 104 -10.12 0.79 -23.99
N ILE A 105 -8.86 1.21 -24.15
CA ILE A 105 -7.68 0.33 -24.09
C ILE A 105 -7.47 -0.23 -22.67
N THR A 106 -7.97 0.45 -21.66
CA THR A 106 -7.75 0.11 -20.24
C THR A 106 -8.96 -0.52 -19.56
N LYS A 107 -9.96 -0.94 -20.31
CA LYS A 107 -11.17 -1.56 -19.75
C LYS A 107 -10.88 -2.78 -18.86
N HIS A 108 -9.81 -3.52 -19.13
CA HIS A 108 -9.43 -4.70 -18.36
C HIS A 108 -8.98 -4.37 -16.90
N ILE A 109 -8.58 -3.12 -16.63
CA ILE A 109 -8.25 -2.67 -15.27
C ILE A 109 -9.38 -1.89 -14.59
N ALA A 110 -10.50 -1.66 -15.29
CA ALA A 110 -11.62 -0.90 -14.76
C ALA A 110 -12.11 -1.36 -13.38
N PRO A 111 -12.32 -2.68 -13.12
CA PRO A 111 -12.72 -3.14 -11.80
C PRO A 111 -11.70 -2.81 -10.72
N LYS A 112 -10.41 -2.74 -11.06
CA LYS A 112 -9.34 -2.41 -10.12
C LYS A 112 -9.27 -0.93 -9.80
N LEU A 113 -9.73 -0.07 -10.72
CA LEU A 113 -9.90 1.35 -10.47
C LEU A 113 -11.14 1.63 -9.62
N PHE A 114 -12.28 1.03 -9.98
CA PHE A 114 -13.55 1.33 -9.32
C PHE A 114 -13.59 0.87 -7.87
N TYR A 115 -12.98 -0.24 -7.53
CA TYR A 115 -13.02 -0.76 -6.17
C TYR A 115 -12.39 0.19 -5.12
N PRO A 116 -11.14 0.68 -5.27
CA PRO A 116 -10.58 1.67 -4.35
C PRO A 116 -11.35 3.01 -4.37
N HIS A 117 -11.85 3.44 -5.55
CA HIS A 117 -12.67 4.63 -5.67
C HIS A 117 -13.96 4.54 -4.84
N GLU A 118 -14.66 3.42 -4.89
CA GLU A 118 -15.86 3.14 -4.08
C GLU A 118 -15.55 3.17 -2.58
N LEU A 119 -14.45 2.53 -2.16
CA LEU A 119 -14.03 2.55 -0.76
C LEU A 119 -13.72 3.96 -0.27
N GLN A 120 -13.09 4.79 -1.10
CA GLN A 120 -12.83 6.20 -0.79
C GLN A 120 -14.13 6.99 -0.69
N LYS A 121 -15.04 6.82 -1.63
CA LYS A 121 -16.35 7.45 -1.63
C LYS A 121 -17.19 7.09 -0.39
N ASN A 122 -17.07 5.87 0.08
CA ASN A 122 -17.74 5.37 1.28
C ASN A 122 -17.03 5.80 2.59
N GLY A 123 -15.90 6.52 2.52
CA GLY A 123 -15.12 6.93 3.69
C GLY A 123 -14.42 5.78 4.40
N GLU A 124 -14.16 4.69 3.69
CA GLU A 124 -13.48 3.53 4.24
C GLU A 124 -11.95 3.65 4.15
N ILE A 125 -11.47 4.21 3.06
CA ILE A 125 -10.07 4.55 2.85
C ILE A 125 -9.95 6.03 2.44
N GLU A 126 -8.78 6.60 2.68
CA GLU A 126 -8.39 7.90 2.14
C GLU A 126 -7.04 7.73 1.45
N ILE A 127 -6.98 8.08 0.16
CA ILE A 127 -5.75 7.98 -0.63
C ILE A 127 -5.07 9.34 -0.59
N LEU A 128 -3.88 9.39 0.02
CA LEU A 128 -3.10 10.62 0.15
C LEU A 128 -1.82 10.54 -0.67
N GLN A 129 -1.45 11.67 -1.26
CA GLN A 129 -0.18 11.77 -1.94
C GLN A 129 0.97 11.83 -0.94
N THR A 130 1.97 10.96 -1.15
CA THR A 130 3.24 11.03 -0.43
C THR A 130 4.38 11.37 -1.38
N LYS A 131 5.52 11.81 -0.83
CA LYS A 131 6.76 11.93 -1.63
C LYS A 131 7.36 10.56 -1.84
N SER A 132 7.93 10.29 -3.03
CA SER A 132 8.58 8.99 -3.30
C SER A 132 9.70 8.68 -2.29
N CYS A 133 10.44 9.67 -1.79
CA CYS A 133 11.45 9.48 -0.76
C CYS A 133 10.88 9.15 0.65
N ASP A 134 9.57 9.09 0.79
CA ASP A 134 8.85 8.76 2.03
C ASP A 134 7.92 7.56 1.87
N ASN A 135 7.82 6.98 0.65
CA ASN A 135 7.00 5.80 0.38
C ASN A 135 7.67 4.54 0.93
N LEU A 136 7.15 4.00 2.03
CA LEU A 136 7.72 2.81 2.69
C LEU A 136 7.54 1.52 1.88
N ALA A 137 6.63 1.51 0.91
CA ALA A 137 6.42 0.36 0.03
C ALA A 137 7.60 0.13 -0.93
N ASP A 138 8.45 1.16 -1.16
CA ASP A 138 9.70 1.04 -1.94
C ASP A 138 10.65 -0.05 -1.41
N LEU A 139 10.57 -0.38 -0.11
CA LEU A 139 11.33 -1.51 0.48
C LEU A 139 11.11 -2.83 -0.27
N PHE A 140 9.99 -2.97 -0.92
CA PHE A 140 9.52 -4.24 -1.47
C PHE A 140 9.51 -4.27 -3.00
N THR A 141 9.83 -3.15 -3.67
CA THR A 141 9.86 -3.01 -5.14
C THR A 141 11.20 -2.55 -5.68
N LYS A 142 12.01 -1.86 -4.88
CA LYS A 142 13.22 -1.16 -5.36
C LYS A 142 14.48 -1.64 -4.63
N SER A 143 15.59 -1.68 -5.35
CA SER A 143 16.90 -1.78 -4.73
C SER A 143 17.25 -0.43 -4.12
N LEU A 144 17.34 -0.35 -2.79
CA LEU A 144 17.57 0.88 -2.05
C LEU A 144 19.03 0.99 -1.59
N PRO A 145 19.60 2.22 -1.56
CA PRO A 145 20.86 2.47 -0.86
C PRO A 145 20.75 2.06 0.62
N THR A 146 21.84 1.56 1.21
CA THR A 146 21.86 1.00 2.58
C THR A 146 21.27 1.98 3.62
N SER A 147 21.61 3.27 3.52
CA SER A 147 21.11 4.28 4.47
C SER A 147 19.60 4.47 4.38
N LEU A 148 19.05 4.48 3.17
CA LEU A 148 17.61 4.60 2.96
C LEU A 148 16.87 3.33 3.38
N PHE A 149 17.43 2.15 3.05
CA PHE A 149 16.92 0.87 3.50
C PHE A 149 16.82 0.82 5.04
N GLN A 150 17.90 1.18 5.76
CA GLN A 150 17.91 1.21 7.22
C GLN A 150 16.88 2.20 7.79
N LYS A 151 16.76 3.39 7.19
CA LYS A 151 15.74 4.39 7.56
C LYS A 151 14.32 3.80 7.44
N TYR A 152 14.01 3.11 6.33
CA TYR A 152 12.69 2.56 6.11
C TYR A 152 12.41 1.35 7.02
N VAL A 153 13.38 0.46 7.21
CA VAL A 153 13.29 -0.65 8.17
C VAL A 153 12.96 -0.12 9.57
N PHE A 154 13.60 0.96 9.99
CA PHE A 154 13.29 1.60 11.27
C PHE A 154 11.87 2.19 11.28
N ARG A 155 11.43 2.84 10.20
CA ARG A 155 10.11 3.48 10.09
C ARG A 155 8.95 2.47 10.07
N ILE A 156 9.17 1.24 9.61
CA ILE A 156 8.16 0.16 9.68
C ILE A 156 8.13 -0.55 11.03
N GLY A 157 8.84 -0.03 12.03
CA GLY A 157 8.84 -0.57 13.39
C GLY A 157 9.81 -1.71 13.65
N MET A 158 10.64 -2.09 12.67
CA MET A 158 11.63 -3.18 12.87
C MET A 158 12.81 -2.70 13.71
N ARG A 159 13.21 -3.53 14.67
CA ARG A 159 14.35 -3.29 15.56
C ARG A 159 15.21 -4.52 15.64
N ARG A 160 16.52 -4.35 15.79
CA ARG A 160 17.42 -5.49 16.10
C ARG A 160 17.33 -5.80 17.57
N LEU A 161 17.33 -7.09 17.91
CA LEU A 161 17.24 -7.52 19.33
C LEU A 161 18.30 -6.87 20.21
N LYS A 162 19.53 -6.74 19.72
CA LYS A 162 20.62 -6.05 20.45
C LYS A 162 20.33 -4.58 20.78
N ASP A 163 19.49 -3.91 19.98
CA ASP A 163 19.15 -2.49 20.19
C ASP A 163 18.04 -2.34 21.26
N LEU A 164 17.37 -3.44 21.64
CA LEU A 164 16.32 -3.48 22.66
C LEU A 164 16.85 -3.78 24.09
N GLN A 165 18.07 -4.30 24.20
CA GLN A 165 18.65 -4.71 25.49
C GLN A 165 19.28 -3.55 26.28
N VAL A 166 19.32 -2.34 25.75
CA VAL A 166 19.98 -1.17 26.38
C VAL A 166 19.04 -0.36 27.31
N SER A 167 17.77 -0.72 27.41
CA SER A 167 16.78 0.01 28.20
C SER A 167 16.39 -0.67 29.53
N GLY A 168 17.22 -1.56 30.05
CA GLY A 168 16.96 -2.36 31.27
C GLY A 168 18.06 -2.25 32.34
N GLU A 169 18.55 -1.02 32.63
CA GLU A 169 19.28 -0.71 33.88
C GLU A 169 18.68 0.52 34.54
#